data_721935f3d05dde34b1b2f18391015ba9
#
_entry.id   721935f3d05dde34b1b2f18391015ba9
#
_cell.length_a   1.000
_cell.length_b   1.000
_cell.length_c   1.000
_cell.angle_alpha   90.00
_cell.angle_beta   90.00
_cell.angle_gamma   90.00
#
_symmetry.space_group_name_H-M   'P 1'
#
loop_
_entity.id
_entity.type
_entity.pdbx_description
1 polymer ?
#
loop_
_entity_poly.entity_id
_entity_poly.type
_entity_poly.pdbx_seq_one_letter_code
_entity_poly.pdbx_strand_id
1 'polypeptide(L)'
;MQILINGLKNNRAFAVSSFFVLLLIAVALAAPLIAPYDPLEAVMQNAYLPPSAEHLFGTDKLGRDNFSRILYGASYSLSSVLLLVTIIFIVGTTLGVLAGYYGGKVDIVIMRISDMMISFPGMILAIAVAGILGGSLINAIIALTIVTWTKYARLARSMVLKIKKRDFVEAAIVNGGTLTHILWKHILPNILPLMVITAASDIGAMMMELAGLSFLGFGSQPPAPEWGLMLNEGRQQLQTAPWLMIFPGLAIFVTVVVFNLWGDALRDVLDPRQEE
;
A
#
# COMPACT_ATOMS: atom_id res chain seq x y z
N MET A 1 -12.76 -17.66 -5.17
CA MET A 1 -13.36 -17.75 -3.82
C MET A 1 -13.09 -19.09 -3.15
N GLN A 2 -13.36 -20.24 -3.80
CA GLN A 2 -13.05 -21.57 -3.24
C GLN A 2 -11.56 -21.78 -2.90
N ILE A 3 -10.63 -21.32 -3.75
CA ILE A 3 -9.17 -21.44 -3.51
C ILE A 3 -8.76 -20.73 -2.21
N LEU A 4 -9.26 -19.52 -1.96
CA LEU A 4 -8.96 -18.77 -0.73
C LEU A 4 -9.56 -19.43 0.51
N ILE A 5 -10.77 -19.98 0.42
CA ILE A 5 -11.41 -20.72 1.53
C ILE A 5 -10.63 -22.01 1.83
N ASN A 6 -10.20 -22.73 0.82
CA ASN A 6 -9.34 -23.90 0.99
C ASN A 6 -7.96 -23.52 1.54
N GLY A 7 -7.40 -22.40 1.09
CA GLY A 7 -6.16 -21.85 1.63
C GLY A 7 -6.25 -21.54 3.12
N LEU A 8 -7.34 -20.91 3.59
CA LEU A 8 -7.59 -20.65 5.01
C LEU A 8 -7.68 -21.94 5.86
N LYS A 9 -8.13 -23.05 5.27
CA LYS A 9 -8.22 -24.33 5.98
C LYS A 9 -6.91 -25.12 6.00
N ASN A 10 -6.15 -25.05 4.91
CA ASN A 10 -5.00 -25.92 4.67
C ASN A 10 -3.66 -25.24 4.93
N ASN A 11 -3.56 -23.90 4.81
CA ASN A 11 -2.34 -23.16 5.04
C ASN A 11 -2.44 -22.34 6.34
N ARG A 12 -1.75 -22.79 7.41
CA ARG A 12 -1.77 -22.14 8.73
C ARG A 12 -1.19 -20.73 8.67
N ALA A 13 -0.15 -20.48 7.87
CA ALA A 13 0.45 -19.16 7.75
C ALA A 13 -0.54 -18.17 7.14
N PHE A 14 -1.29 -18.59 6.11
CA PHE A 14 -2.32 -17.76 5.49
C PHE A 14 -3.49 -17.48 6.45
N ALA A 15 -3.93 -18.48 7.22
CA ALA A 15 -5.00 -18.31 8.20
C ALA A 15 -4.61 -17.33 9.32
N VAL A 16 -3.40 -17.48 9.88
CA VAL A 16 -2.90 -16.62 10.97
C VAL A 16 -2.66 -15.20 10.48
N SER A 17 -1.99 -15.02 9.34
CA SER A 17 -1.74 -13.69 8.79
C SER A 17 -3.03 -12.98 8.38
N SER A 18 -4.00 -13.69 7.79
CA SER A 18 -5.33 -13.16 7.48
C SER A 18 -6.09 -12.72 8.71
N PHE A 19 -6.00 -13.47 9.82
CA PHE A 19 -6.58 -13.05 11.10
C PHE A 19 -6.00 -11.72 11.57
N PHE A 20 -4.67 -11.53 11.51
CA PHE A 20 -4.04 -10.27 11.93
C PHE A 20 -4.38 -9.11 10.97
N VAL A 21 -4.48 -9.35 9.66
CA VAL A 21 -4.95 -8.32 8.71
C VAL A 21 -6.38 -7.90 9.05
N LEU A 22 -7.27 -8.86 9.30
CA LEU A 22 -8.66 -8.56 9.68
C LEU A 22 -8.73 -7.83 11.04
N LEU A 23 -7.88 -8.21 11.98
CA LEU A 23 -7.78 -7.52 13.28
C LEU A 23 -7.33 -6.06 13.10
N LEU A 24 -6.31 -5.78 12.28
CA LEU A 24 -5.88 -4.41 11.98
C LEU A 24 -7.00 -3.59 11.34
N ILE A 25 -7.72 -4.18 10.38
CA ILE A 25 -8.87 -3.52 9.75
C ILE A 25 -9.98 -3.28 10.78
N ALA A 26 -10.29 -4.26 11.64
CA ALA A 26 -11.29 -4.12 12.68
C ALA A 26 -10.94 -3.02 13.68
N VAL A 27 -9.67 -2.93 14.12
CA VAL A 27 -9.18 -1.83 14.98
C VAL A 27 -9.32 -0.50 14.28
N ALA A 28 -8.93 -0.40 13.01
CA ALA A 28 -9.06 0.83 12.22
C ALA A 28 -10.53 1.30 12.12
N LEU A 29 -11.46 0.38 11.87
CA LEU A 29 -12.89 0.69 11.78
C LEU A 29 -13.53 0.98 13.15
N ALA A 30 -13.08 0.30 14.19
CA ALA A 30 -13.59 0.47 15.55
C ALA A 30 -12.94 1.65 16.30
N ALA A 31 -11.94 2.32 15.72
CA ALA A 31 -11.23 3.44 16.35
C ALA A 31 -12.16 4.47 17.02
N PRO A 32 -13.27 4.93 16.38
CA PRO A 32 -14.18 5.87 17.01
C PRO A 32 -14.93 5.34 18.24
N LEU A 33 -15.00 4.01 18.41
CA LEU A 33 -15.71 3.35 19.52
C LEU A 33 -14.77 3.00 20.67
N ILE A 34 -13.49 2.75 20.38
CA ILE A 34 -12.51 2.25 21.35
C ILE A 34 -11.51 3.32 21.83
N ALA A 35 -11.40 4.44 21.10
CA ALA A 35 -10.54 5.55 21.50
C ALA A 35 -11.13 6.25 22.75
N PRO A 36 -10.36 6.40 23.84
CA PRO A 36 -10.85 7.03 25.06
C PRO A 36 -11.05 8.55 24.93
N TYR A 37 -10.34 9.19 23.97
CA TYR A 37 -10.38 10.64 23.77
C TYR A 37 -10.56 10.98 22.31
N ASP A 38 -11.03 12.21 22.02
CA ASP A 38 -10.98 12.76 20.64
C ASP A 38 -9.50 12.94 20.22
N PRO A 39 -9.07 12.37 19.07
CA PRO A 39 -7.69 12.46 18.60
C PRO A 39 -7.24 13.87 18.24
N LEU A 40 -8.16 14.83 18.14
CA LEU A 40 -7.89 16.22 17.77
C LEU A 40 -8.05 17.19 18.93
N GLU A 41 -8.65 16.77 20.05
CA GLU A 41 -8.85 17.61 21.23
C GLU A 41 -7.50 17.98 21.86
N ALA A 42 -7.20 19.29 21.85
CA ALA A 42 -5.96 19.84 22.38
C ALA A 42 -6.15 20.38 23.78
N VAL A 43 -5.44 19.82 24.76
CA VAL A 43 -5.42 20.28 26.17
C VAL A 43 -4.00 20.66 26.53
N MET A 44 -3.62 21.92 26.30
CA MET A 44 -2.23 22.40 26.42
C MET A 44 -1.60 22.16 27.81
N GLN A 45 -2.43 22.08 28.86
CA GLN A 45 -1.96 21.75 30.23
C GLN A 45 -1.39 20.33 30.32
N ASN A 46 -1.82 19.44 29.42
CA ASN A 46 -1.39 18.04 29.36
C ASN A 46 -0.26 17.83 28.33
N ALA A 47 0.40 18.90 27.85
CA ALA A 47 1.45 18.77 26.85
C ALA A 47 2.62 17.91 27.35
N TYR A 48 3.03 16.92 26.53
CA TYR A 48 4.16 16.02 26.79
C TYR A 48 4.06 15.19 28.08
N LEU A 49 2.87 14.87 28.55
CA LEU A 49 2.73 13.94 29.67
C LEU A 49 3.25 12.55 29.28
N PRO A 50 4.03 11.88 30.15
CA PRO A 50 4.50 10.52 29.90
C PRO A 50 3.34 9.51 29.91
N PRO A 51 3.54 8.30 29.39
CA PRO A 51 2.58 7.21 29.53
C PRO A 51 2.12 6.99 30.97
N SER A 52 0.80 6.92 31.14
CA SER A 52 0.13 6.78 32.43
C SER A 52 -1.17 5.99 32.30
N ALA A 53 -1.86 5.72 33.42
CA ALA A 53 -3.18 5.08 33.37
C ALA A 53 -4.25 5.95 32.70
N GLU A 54 -4.10 7.28 32.75
CA GLU A 54 -5.00 8.23 32.09
C GLU A 54 -4.67 8.40 30.61
N HIS A 55 -3.37 8.46 30.26
CA HIS A 55 -2.88 8.55 28.89
C HIS A 55 -1.92 7.38 28.61
N LEU A 56 -2.45 6.24 28.12
CA LEU A 56 -1.72 4.97 27.95
C LEU A 56 -0.40 5.13 27.16
N PHE A 57 -0.39 5.96 26.13
CA PHE A 57 0.79 6.22 25.29
C PHE A 57 1.31 7.66 25.45
N GLY A 58 0.96 8.32 26.56
CA GLY A 58 1.29 9.71 26.81
C GLY A 58 0.57 10.68 25.88
N THR A 59 0.98 11.95 25.93
CA THR A 59 0.39 13.03 25.14
C THR A 59 1.41 13.72 24.26
N ASP A 60 0.94 14.41 23.23
CA ASP A 60 1.80 15.16 22.30
C ASP A 60 2.02 16.63 22.72
N LYS A 61 2.63 17.43 21.83
CA LYS A 61 2.94 18.85 22.04
C LYS A 61 1.72 19.73 22.31
N LEU A 62 0.53 19.30 21.90
CA LEU A 62 -0.72 20.01 22.11
C LEU A 62 -1.55 19.39 23.25
N GLY A 63 -1.01 18.37 23.94
CA GLY A 63 -1.71 17.63 24.99
C GLY A 63 -2.78 16.67 24.45
N ARG A 64 -2.72 16.31 23.13
CA ARG A 64 -3.62 15.32 22.52
C ARG A 64 -3.20 13.92 22.94
N ASP A 65 -4.19 13.04 23.20
CA ASP A 65 -3.92 11.67 23.61
C ASP A 65 -3.30 10.84 22.47
N ASN A 66 -2.09 10.32 22.71
CA ASN A 66 -1.32 9.62 21.66
C ASN A 66 -1.91 8.24 21.34
N PHE A 67 -2.52 7.53 22.31
CA PHE A 67 -3.18 6.26 22.08
C PHE A 67 -4.39 6.41 21.16
N SER A 68 -5.28 7.38 21.44
CA SER A 68 -6.42 7.70 20.56
C SER A 68 -5.97 8.09 19.15
N ARG A 69 -4.91 8.90 19.04
CA ARG A 69 -4.33 9.28 17.74
C ARG A 69 -3.79 8.08 16.96
N ILE A 70 -3.18 7.09 17.62
CA ILE A 70 -2.69 5.87 16.96
C ILE A 70 -3.84 5.00 16.48
N LEU A 71 -4.91 4.87 17.26
CA LEU A 71 -6.11 4.13 16.84
C LEU A 71 -6.76 4.77 15.60
N TYR A 72 -6.99 6.06 15.62
CA TYR A 72 -7.52 6.79 14.44
C TYR A 72 -6.52 6.79 13.28
N GLY A 73 -5.22 6.85 13.60
CA GLY A 73 -4.13 6.75 12.63
C GLY A 73 -4.15 5.45 11.85
N ALA A 74 -4.64 4.35 12.43
CA ALA A 74 -4.83 3.11 11.71
C ALA A 74 -5.77 3.29 10.50
N SER A 75 -6.92 3.96 10.66
CA SER A 75 -7.83 4.26 9.56
C SER A 75 -7.18 5.15 8.50
N TYR A 76 -6.51 6.23 8.91
CA TYR A 76 -5.86 7.17 7.99
C TYR A 76 -4.72 6.50 7.21
N SER A 77 -3.81 5.82 7.90
CA SER A 77 -2.63 5.22 7.29
C SER A 77 -2.99 4.02 6.41
N LEU A 78 -3.86 3.10 6.88
CA LEU A 78 -4.26 1.94 6.11
C LEU A 78 -5.08 2.34 4.87
N SER A 79 -6.07 3.22 5.00
CA SER A 79 -6.88 3.67 3.85
C SER A 79 -6.02 4.37 2.79
N SER A 80 -5.05 5.18 3.22
CA SER A 80 -4.14 5.89 2.32
C SER A 80 -3.25 4.95 1.53
N VAL A 81 -2.69 3.93 2.19
CA VAL A 81 -1.85 2.93 1.53
C VAL A 81 -2.66 2.03 0.62
N LEU A 82 -3.85 1.59 1.04
CA LEU A 82 -4.72 0.78 0.18
C LEU A 82 -5.15 1.56 -1.06
N LEU A 83 -5.45 2.86 -0.93
CA LEU A 83 -5.73 3.74 -2.06
C LEU A 83 -4.52 3.86 -2.98
N LEU A 84 -3.32 4.10 -2.43
CA LEU A 84 -2.07 4.20 -3.18
C LEU A 84 -1.81 2.92 -3.99
N VAL A 85 -1.83 1.76 -3.34
CA VAL A 85 -1.60 0.46 -4.00
C VAL A 85 -2.65 0.20 -5.08
N THR A 86 -3.91 0.54 -4.82
CA THR A 86 -5.00 0.38 -5.81
C THR A 86 -4.75 1.23 -7.04
N ILE A 87 -4.35 2.50 -6.88
CA ILE A 87 -4.06 3.40 -8.00
C ILE A 87 -2.86 2.88 -8.81
N ILE A 88 -1.77 2.51 -8.14
CA ILE A 88 -0.57 1.96 -8.77
C ILE A 88 -0.92 0.68 -9.54
N PHE A 89 -1.69 -0.22 -8.93
CA PHE A 89 -2.15 -1.46 -9.55
C PHE A 89 -2.96 -1.19 -10.81
N ILE A 90 -3.94 -0.29 -10.77
CA ILE A 90 -4.80 0.03 -11.92
C ILE A 90 -3.98 0.67 -13.03
N VAL A 91 -3.21 1.72 -12.72
CA VAL A 91 -2.41 2.47 -13.70
C VAL A 91 -1.36 1.57 -14.33
N GLY A 92 -0.56 0.88 -13.51
CA GLY A 92 0.53 0.05 -14.00
C GLY A 92 0.02 -1.17 -14.78
N THR A 93 -1.01 -1.86 -14.29
CA THR A 93 -1.59 -3.01 -15.01
C THR A 93 -2.17 -2.58 -16.36
N THR A 94 -2.91 -1.47 -16.40
CA THR A 94 -3.50 -0.97 -17.64
C THR A 94 -2.43 -0.63 -18.67
N LEU A 95 -1.42 0.16 -18.28
CA LEU A 95 -0.32 0.53 -19.18
C LEU A 95 0.48 -0.70 -19.62
N GLY A 96 0.73 -1.67 -18.73
CA GLY A 96 1.41 -2.90 -19.07
C GLY A 96 0.63 -3.79 -20.02
N VAL A 97 -0.69 -3.91 -19.84
CA VAL A 97 -1.58 -4.66 -20.73
C VAL A 97 -1.59 -4.01 -22.11
N LEU A 98 -1.72 -2.68 -22.20
CA LEU A 98 -1.68 -1.95 -23.47
C LEU A 98 -0.34 -2.15 -24.20
N ALA A 99 0.78 -2.01 -23.49
CA ALA A 99 2.11 -2.23 -24.04
C ALA A 99 2.28 -3.66 -24.56
N GLY A 100 1.92 -4.68 -23.78
CA GLY A 100 2.06 -6.08 -24.15
C GLY A 100 1.13 -6.52 -25.28
N TYR A 101 -0.10 -6.01 -25.30
CA TYR A 101 -1.08 -6.39 -26.31
C TYR A 101 -0.82 -5.74 -27.67
N TYR A 102 -0.68 -4.41 -27.72
CA TYR A 102 -0.48 -3.69 -28.98
C TYR A 102 0.94 -3.86 -29.52
N GLY A 103 1.95 -3.89 -28.65
CA GLY A 103 3.35 -3.95 -29.09
C GLY A 103 3.81 -2.69 -29.84
N GLY A 104 4.84 -2.82 -30.67
CA GLY A 104 5.31 -1.78 -31.58
C GLY A 104 5.56 -0.42 -30.89
N LYS A 105 5.02 0.66 -31.45
CA LYS A 105 5.24 2.03 -30.92
C LYS A 105 4.65 2.24 -29.52
N VAL A 106 3.50 1.63 -29.21
CA VAL A 106 2.84 1.75 -27.90
C VAL A 106 3.74 1.14 -26.83
N ASP A 107 4.25 -0.05 -27.06
CA ASP A 107 5.18 -0.72 -26.17
C ASP A 107 6.47 0.09 -25.98
N ILE A 108 7.08 0.56 -27.07
CA ILE A 108 8.30 1.35 -27.04
C ILE A 108 8.12 2.61 -26.19
N VAL A 109 7.03 3.37 -26.39
CA VAL A 109 6.81 4.62 -25.65
C VAL A 109 6.61 4.34 -24.16
N ILE A 110 5.72 3.42 -23.79
CA ILE A 110 5.44 3.11 -22.38
C ILE A 110 6.69 2.58 -21.68
N MET A 111 7.43 1.67 -22.31
CA MET A 111 8.63 1.10 -21.72
C MET A 111 9.78 2.10 -21.64
N ARG A 112 9.95 3.02 -22.59
CA ARG A 112 10.95 4.11 -22.51
C ARG A 112 10.66 5.05 -21.34
N ILE A 113 9.39 5.43 -21.12
CA ILE A 113 9.02 6.22 -19.94
C ILE A 113 9.33 5.42 -18.67
N SER A 114 8.98 4.13 -18.63
CA SER A 114 9.31 3.25 -17.52
C SER A 114 10.82 3.17 -17.27
N ASP A 115 11.65 3.06 -18.32
CA ASP A 115 13.10 2.99 -18.22
C ASP A 115 13.69 4.29 -17.64
N MET A 116 13.18 5.46 -18.07
CA MET A 116 13.56 6.75 -17.51
C MET A 116 13.22 6.86 -16.02
N MET A 117 12.03 6.41 -15.60
CA MET A 117 11.63 6.46 -14.18
C MET A 117 12.54 5.58 -13.31
N ILE A 118 12.86 4.36 -13.75
CA ILE A 118 13.68 3.41 -12.99
C ILE A 118 15.16 3.80 -12.98
N SER A 119 15.63 4.68 -13.87
CA SER A 119 17.01 5.15 -13.86
C SER A 119 17.36 5.99 -12.63
N PHE A 120 16.34 6.50 -11.94
CA PHE A 120 16.49 7.24 -10.68
C PHE A 120 16.15 6.36 -9.47
N PRO A 121 16.81 6.55 -8.31
CA PRO A 121 16.35 5.92 -7.07
C PRO A 121 14.92 6.35 -6.73
N GLY A 122 13.99 5.39 -6.64
CA GLY A 122 12.55 5.64 -6.58
C GLY A 122 12.13 6.64 -5.50
N MET A 123 12.63 6.47 -4.26
CA MET A 123 12.29 7.37 -3.15
C MET A 123 12.80 8.81 -3.38
N ILE A 124 13.99 8.98 -4.00
CA ILE A 124 14.53 10.32 -4.30
C ILE A 124 13.65 11.02 -5.33
N LEU A 125 13.22 10.30 -6.37
CA LEU A 125 12.33 10.83 -7.38
C LEU A 125 10.95 11.18 -6.79
N ALA A 126 10.41 10.32 -5.90
CA ALA A 126 9.16 10.59 -5.20
C ALA A 126 9.23 11.84 -4.32
N ILE A 127 10.33 12.05 -3.58
CA ILE A 127 10.57 13.27 -2.79
C ILE A 127 10.62 14.50 -3.69
N ALA A 128 11.32 14.42 -4.82
CA ALA A 128 11.43 15.56 -5.76
C ALA A 128 10.06 15.93 -6.33
N VAL A 129 9.27 14.94 -6.77
CA VAL A 129 7.91 15.17 -7.29
C VAL A 129 6.99 15.72 -6.21
N ALA A 130 6.98 15.12 -5.00
CA ALA A 130 6.18 15.59 -3.88
C ALA A 130 6.57 17.00 -3.44
N GLY A 131 7.86 17.33 -3.48
CA GLY A 131 8.37 18.67 -3.19
C GLY A 131 7.86 19.73 -4.17
N ILE A 132 7.77 19.41 -5.46
CA ILE A 132 7.19 20.31 -6.48
C ILE A 132 5.69 20.48 -6.30
N LEU A 133 4.97 19.39 -5.98
CA LEU A 133 3.50 19.39 -5.80
C LEU A 133 3.07 20.06 -4.50
N GLY A 134 3.96 20.13 -3.50
CA GLY A 134 3.67 20.62 -2.16
C GLY A 134 3.20 19.53 -1.22
N GLY A 135 3.32 19.79 0.11
CA GLY A 135 2.99 18.84 1.17
C GLY A 135 1.49 18.57 1.28
N SER A 136 1.05 17.42 0.84
CA SER A 136 -0.29 16.86 1.13
C SER A 136 -0.30 15.36 0.90
N LEU A 137 -1.21 14.65 1.57
CA LEU A 137 -1.38 13.21 1.39
C LEU A 137 -1.65 12.83 -0.07
N ILE A 138 -2.51 13.59 -0.74
CA ILE A 138 -2.86 13.35 -2.15
C ILE A 138 -1.63 13.52 -3.04
N ASN A 139 -0.84 14.56 -2.83
CA ASN A 139 0.37 14.81 -3.60
C ASN A 139 1.43 13.72 -3.36
N ALA A 140 1.55 13.19 -2.14
CA ALA A 140 2.40 12.05 -1.83
C ALA A 140 1.94 10.78 -2.58
N ILE A 141 0.64 10.51 -2.61
CA ILE A 141 0.06 9.39 -3.37
C ILE A 141 0.34 9.55 -4.87
N ILE A 142 0.16 10.75 -5.43
CA ILE A 142 0.47 11.04 -6.84
C ILE A 142 1.96 10.83 -7.11
N ALA A 143 2.84 11.36 -6.26
CA ALA A 143 4.29 11.24 -6.42
C ALA A 143 4.74 9.78 -6.41
N LEU A 144 4.27 8.98 -5.44
CA LEU A 144 4.57 7.55 -5.38
C LEU A 144 3.98 6.79 -6.56
N THR A 145 2.77 7.15 -7.00
CA THR A 145 2.16 6.53 -8.18
C THR A 145 3.00 6.78 -9.45
N ILE A 146 3.45 8.02 -9.68
CA ILE A 146 4.29 8.39 -10.84
C ILE A 146 5.58 7.55 -10.90
N VAL A 147 6.10 7.16 -9.77
CA VAL A 147 7.35 6.37 -9.69
C VAL A 147 7.08 4.87 -9.77
N THR A 148 6.10 4.36 -9.03
CA THR A 148 5.97 2.92 -8.73
C THR A 148 5.15 2.14 -9.76
N TRP A 149 4.32 2.80 -10.59
CA TRP A 149 3.53 2.13 -11.64
C TRP A 149 4.36 1.27 -12.60
N THR A 150 5.62 1.60 -12.78
CA THR A 150 6.56 0.98 -13.73
C THR A 150 6.78 -0.50 -13.45
N LYS A 151 6.86 -0.89 -12.17
CA LYS A 151 6.97 -2.29 -11.72
C LYS A 151 5.79 -3.13 -12.21
N TYR A 152 4.58 -2.62 -12.01
CA TYR A 152 3.33 -3.28 -12.41
C TYR A 152 3.18 -3.34 -13.93
N ALA A 153 3.54 -2.27 -14.62
CA ALA A 153 3.48 -2.22 -16.08
C ALA A 153 4.41 -3.26 -16.72
N ARG A 154 5.64 -3.39 -16.25
CA ARG A 154 6.59 -4.40 -16.74
C ARG A 154 6.12 -5.82 -16.46
N LEU A 155 5.58 -6.07 -15.25
CA LEU A 155 5.05 -7.38 -14.89
C LEU A 155 3.86 -7.75 -15.78
N ALA A 156 2.86 -6.88 -15.87
CA ALA A 156 1.68 -7.10 -16.70
C ALA A 156 2.05 -7.30 -18.17
N ARG A 157 2.93 -6.44 -18.73
CA ARG A 157 3.44 -6.59 -20.10
C ARG A 157 4.08 -7.96 -20.34
N SER A 158 4.96 -8.40 -19.43
CA SER A 158 5.65 -9.69 -19.59
C SER A 158 4.68 -10.87 -19.62
N MET A 159 3.63 -10.80 -18.80
CA MET A 159 2.59 -11.83 -18.75
C MET A 159 1.70 -11.80 -20.00
N VAL A 160 1.30 -10.61 -20.46
CA VAL A 160 0.50 -10.45 -21.68
C VAL A 160 1.24 -11.02 -22.89
N LEU A 161 2.55 -10.76 -23.02
CA LEU A 161 3.38 -11.31 -24.11
C LEU A 161 3.43 -12.84 -24.11
N LYS A 162 3.41 -13.49 -22.91
CA LYS A 162 3.34 -14.94 -22.78
C LYS A 162 1.96 -15.49 -23.13
N ILE A 163 0.90 -14.87 -22.60
CA ILE A 163 -0.48 -15.35 -22.77
C ILE A 163 -0.97 -15.13 -24.18
N LYS A 164 -0.61 -14.01 -24.82
CA LYS A 164 -1.03 -13.68 -26.19
C LYS A 164 -0.63 -14.75 -27.23
N LYS A 165 0.43 -15.53 -26.93
CA LYS A 165 0.92 -16.62 -27.80
C LYS A 165 0.31 -17.98 -27.48
N ARG A 166 -0.70 -18.06 -26.60
CA ARG A 166 -1.35 -19.33 -26.26
C ARG A 166 -2.45 -19.65 -27.27
N ASP A 167 -2.58 -20.93 -27.59
CA ASP A 167 -3.52 -21.44 -28.62
C ASP A 167 -4.96 -20.96 -28.41
N PHE A 168 -5.43 -20.88 -27.16
CA PHE A 168 -6.77 -20.41 -26.85
C PHE A 168 -6.98 -18.93 -27.15
N VAL A 169 -5.92 -18.08 -27.08
CA VAL A 169 -5.99 -16.67 -27.46
C VAL A 169 -5.95 -16.53 -28.97
N GLU A 170 -5.08 -17.29 -29.65
CA GLU A 170 -5.00 -17.31 -31.10
C GLU A 170 -6.32 -17.83 -31.73
N ALA A 171 -6.90 -18.89 -31.16
CA ALA A 171 -8.21 -19.38 -31.57
C ALA A 171 -9.31 -18.32 -31.40
N ALA A 172 -9.32 -17.56 -30.28
CA ALA A 172 -10.26 -16.46 -30.08
C ALA A 172 -10.11 -15.35 -31.11
N ILE A 173 -8.88 -15.03 -31.54
CA ILE A 173 -8.59 -14.04 -32.57
C ILE A 173 -9.10 -14.53 -33.93
N VAL A 174 -8.78 -15.78 -34.32
CA VAL A 174 -9.20 -16.39 -35.59
C VAL A 174 -10.72 -16.47 -35.69
N ASN A 175 -11.41 -16.72 -34.57
CA ASN A 175 -12.89 -16.74 -34.53
C ASN A 175 -13.52 -15.33 -34.50
N GLY A 176 -12.76 -14.27 -34.79
CA GLY A 176 -13.28 -12.91 -34.92
C GLY A 176 -13.56 -12.23 -33.57
N GLY A 177 -12.93 -12.68 -32.48
CA GLY A 177 -13.06 -12.06 -31.17
C GLY A 177 -12.64 -10.60 -31.19
N THR A 178 -13.47 -9.70 -30.62
CA THR A 178 -13.12 -8.28 -30.46
C THR A 178 -12.01 -8.09 -29.46
N LEU A 179 -11.26 -6.99 -29.58
CA LEU A 179 -10.21 -6.62 -28.62
C LEU A 179 -10.70 -6.70 -27.16
N THR A 180 -11.84 -6.08 -26.88
CA THR A 180 -12.44 -6.05 -25.56
C THR A 180 -12.73 -7.47 -25.05
N HIS A 181 -13.29 -8.33 -25.91
CA HIS A 181 -13.55 -9.73 -25.56
C HIS A 181 -12.25 -10.48 -25.21
N ILE A 182 -11.20 -10.32 -26.02
CA ILE A 182 -9.91 -10.98 -25.79
C ILE A 182 -9.27 -10.50 -24.49
N LEU A 183 -9.26 -9.18 -24.23
CA LEU A 183 -8.69 -8.62 -23.02
C LEU A 183 -9.43 -9.10 -21.77
N TRP A 184 -10.75 -8.95 -21.73
CA TRP A 184 -11.54 -9.25 -20.52
C TRP A 184 -11.74 -10.73 -20.27
N LYS A 185 -11.83 -11.56 -21.31
CA LYS A 185 -12.16 -12.99 -21.17
C LYS A 185 -10.92 -13.90 -21.18
N HIS A 186 -9.85 -13.48 -21.83
CA HIS A 186 -8.69 -14.34 -22.03
C HIS A 186 -7.40 -13.79 -21.40
N ILE A 187 -7.13 -12.49 -21.43
CA ILE A 187 -5.87 -11.93 -20.94
C ILE A 187 -5.98 -11.58 -19.45
N LEU A 188 -6.88 -10.67 -19.07
CA LEU A 188 -6.99 -10.18 -17.69
C LEU A 188 -7.21 -11.30 -16.67
N PRO A 189 -8.13 -12.28 -16.85
CA PRO A 189 -8.31 -13.33 -15.84
C PRO A 189 -7.06 -14.17 -15.59
N ASN A 190 -6.20 -14.32 -16.58
CA ASN A 190 -4.97 -15.09 -16.48
C ASN A 190 -3.79 -14.31 -15.86
N ILE A 191 -3.78 -12.98 -15.92
CA ILE A 191 -2.72 -12.17 -15.30
C ILE A 191 -3.10 -11.68 -13.91
N LEU A 192 -4.40 -11.45 -13.65
CA LEU A 192 -4.90 -10.88 -12.39
C LEU A 192 -4.42 -11.61 -11.13
N PRO A 193 -4.39 -12.94 -11.05
CA PRO A 193 -3.93 -13.62 -9.83
C PRO A 193 -2.54 -13.18 -9.41
N LEU A 194 -1.55 -13.18 -10.31
CA LEU A 194 -0.20 -12.76 -10.00
C LEU A 194 -0.10 -11.25 -9.72
N MET A 195 -0.90 -10.44 -10.42
CA MET A 195 -0.94 -8.98 -10.18
C MET A 195 -1.50 -8.66 -8.79
N VAL A 196 -2.54 -9.39 -8.34
CA VAL A 196 -3.13 -9.25 -6.99
C VAL A 196 -2.15 -9.69 -5.92
N ILE A 197 -1.46 -10.83 -6.10
CA ILE A 197 -0.40 -11.28 -5.20
C ILE A 197 0.67 -10.20 -5.05
N THR A 198 1.13 -9.64 -6.17
CA THR A 198 2.14 -8.56 -6.17
C THR A 198 1.63 -7.34 -5.40
N ALA A 199 0.38 -6.93 -5.62
CA ALA A 199 -0.22 -5.80 -4.92
C ALA A 199 -0.32 -6.06 -3.40
N ALA A 200 -0.73 -7.25 -3.00
CA ALA A 200 -0.82 -7.63 -1.59
C ALA A 200 0.55 -7.61 -0.89
N SER A 201 1.59 -8.14 -1.55
CA SER A 201 2.97 -8.12 -1.04
C SER A 201 3.57 -6.71 -0.99
N ASP A 202 3.09 -5.77 -1.81
CA ASP A 202 3.59 -4.41 -1.85
C ASP A 202 2.97 -3.47 -0.80
N ILE A 203 1.88 -3.86 -0.12
CA ILE A 203 1.21 -2.98 0.87
C ILE A 203 2.19 -2.54 1.96
N GLY A 204 3.00 -3.47 2.50
CA GLY A 204 4.00 -3.16 3.52
C GLY A 204 5.06 -2.17 3.04
N ALA A 205 5.60 -2.37 1.84
CA ALA A 205 6.58 -1.47 1.25
C ALA A 205 6.00 -0.06 1.01
N MET A 206 4.78 0.01 0.46
CA MET A 206 4.10 1.28 0.21
C MET A 206 3.73 2.02 1.50
N MET A 207 3.42 1.28 2.59
CA MET A 207 3.25 1.87 3.93
C MET A 207 4.53 2.59 4.37
N MET A 208 5.69 1.95 4.22
CA MET A 208 6.98 2.55 4.57
C MET A 208 7.31 3.77 3.72
N GLU A 209 7.07 3.72 2.40
CA GLU A 209 7.34 4.82 1.49
C GLU A 209 6.43 6.03 1.77
N LEU A 210 5.11 5.80 1.98
CA LEU A 210 4.15 6.86 2.27
C LEU A 210 4.41 7.49 3.64
N ALA A 211 4.67 6.67 4.67
CA ALA A 211 5.06 7.15 5.99
C ALA A 211 6.38 7.91 5.95
N GLY A 212 7.34 7.49 5.11
CA GLY A 212 8.60 8.20 4.89
C GLY A 212 8.39 9.58 4.28
N LEU A 213 7.53 9.73 3.27
CA LEU A 213 7.18 11.05 2.71
C LEU A 213 6.46 11.93 3.74
N SER A 214 5.53 11.38 4.53
CA SER A 214 4.86 12.09 5.62
C SER A 214 5.86 12.53 6.71
N PHE A 215 6.80 11.65 7.09
CA PHE A 215 7.89 11.97 8.02
C PHE A 215 8.78 13.11 7.54
N LEU A 216 9.03 13.21 6.23
CA LEU A 216 9.79 14.30 5.63
C LEU A 216 8.96 15.59 5.44
N GLY A 217 7.65 15.55 5.71
CA GLY A 217 6.74 16.70 5.60
C GLY A 217 6.06 16.86 4.24
N PHE A 218 6.24 15.89 3.33
CA PHE A 218 5.63 15.90 1.99
C PHE A 218 4.31 15.13 1.90
N GLY A 219 3.91 14.42 2.98
CA GLY A 219 2.66 13.67 3.05
C GLY A 219 1.55 14.40 3.80
N SER A 220 0.89 13.67 4.69
CA SER A 220 -0.18 14.21 5.54
C SER A 220 0.24 15.45 6.30
N GLN A 221 -0.72 16.38 6.50
CA GLN A 221 -0.50 17.61 7.22
C GLN A 221 -1.31 17.63 8.53
N PRO A 222 -0.83 18.37 9.57
CA PRO A 222 -1.60 18.56 10.79
C PRO A 222 -3.02 19.12 10.47
N PRO A 223 -4.03 18.73 11.23
CA PRO A 223 -4.01 17.97 12.49
C PRO A 223 -4.20 16.44 12.33
N ALA A 224 -4.12 15.89 11.10
CA ALA A 224 -4.40 14.49 10.82
C ALA A 224 -3.58 13.53 11.72
N PRO A 225 -4.18 12.46 12.29
CA PRO A 225 -3.48 11.50 13.12
C PRO A 225 -2.79 10.40 12.30
N GLU A 226 -2.18 10.73 11.15
CA GLU A 226 -1.47 9.78 10.29
C GLU A 226 -0.12 9.42 10.90
N TRP A 227 0.25 8.13 10.91
CA TRP A 227 1.41 7.62 11.66
C TRP A 227 2.76 8.21 11.22
N GLY A 228 2.99 8.42 9.91
CA GLY A 228 4.21 9.05 9.41
C GLY A 228 4.31 10.53 9.82
N LEU A 229 3.18 11.25 9.83
CA LEU A 229 3.09 12.61 10.34
C LEU A 229 3.32 12.65 11.86
N MET A 230 2.79 11.70 12.62
CA MET A 230 3.04 11.60 14.07
C MET A 230 4.54 11.42 14.36
N LEU A 231 5.25 10.61 13.57
CA LEU A 231 6.72 10.50 13.65
C LEU A 231 7.40 11.82 13.35
N ASN A 232 6.95 12.59 12.35
CA ASN A 232 7.48 13.91 12.04
C ASN A 232 7.29 14.89 13.22
N GLU A 233 6.07 14.92 13.80
CA GLU A 233 5.76 15.77 14.95
C GLU A 233 6.60 15.43 16.19
N GLY A 234 6.91 14.12 16.41
CA GLY A 234 7.67 13.63 17.56
C GLY A 234 9.19 13.73 17.43
N ARG A 235 9.76 13.88 16.22
CA ARG A 235 11.22 13.75 15.97
C ARG A 235 12.09 14.70 16.79
N GLN A 236 11.63 15.91 17.06
CA GLN A 236 12.38 16.90 17.83
C GLN A 236 12.39 16.62 19.34
N GLN A 237 11.49 15.75 19.80
CA GLN A 237 11.29 15.42 21.22
C GLN A 237 11.78 14.03 21.58
N LEU A 238 12.61 13.40 20.75
CA LEU A 238 13.06 12.02 20.93
C LEU A 238 13.76 11.80 22.30
N GLN A 239 14.46 12.80 22.82
CA GLN A 239 15.16 12.71 24.10
C GLN A 239 14.24 12.94 25.30
N THR A 240 13.20 13.74 25.16
CA THR A 240 12.33 14.17 26.27
C THR A 240 10.99 13.43 26.28
N ALA A 241 10.46 13.08 25.11
CA ALA A 241 9.19 12.41 24.92
C ALA A 241 9.29 11.28 23.87
N PRO A 242 10.09 10.22 24.10
CA PRO A 242 10.37 9.17 23.12
C PRO A 242 9.12 8.38 22.70
N TRP A 243 8.09 8.32 23.53
CA TRP A 243 6.82 7.67 23.24
C TRP A 243 6.14 8.22 21.98
N LEU A 244 6.37 9.49 21.62
CA LEU A 244 5.81 10.13 20.42
C LEU A 244 6.33 9.51 19.13
N MET A 245 7.48 8.86 19.16
CA MET A 245 8.03 8.14 18.02
C MET A 245 7.89 6.62 18.14
N ILE A 246 8.06 6.08 19.36
CA ILE A 246 8.04 4.64 19.60
C ILE A 246 6.71 4.04 19.20
N PHE A 247 5.58 4.58 19.66
CA PHE A 247 4.28 3.98 19.44
C PHE A 247 3.79 4.08 18.00
N PRO A 248 3.86 5.23 17.29
CA PRO A 248 3.55 5.26 15.86
C PRO A 248 4.50 4.40 15.02
N GLY A 249 5.79 4.36 15.38
CA GLY A 249 6.78 3.50 14.74
C GLY A 249 6.44 2.02 14.89
N LEU A 250 6.03 1.58 16.09
CA LEU A 250 5.55 0.22 16.34
C LEU A 250 4.28 -0.10 15.56
N ALA A 251 3.34 0.85 15.44
CA ALA A 251 2.13 0.67 14.66
C ALA A 251 2.45 0.42 13.17
N ILE A 252 3.36 1.22 12.59
CA ILE A 252 3.86 1.01 11.22
C ILE A 252 4.55 -0.34 11.12
N PHE A 253 5.48 -0.66 12.03
CA PHE A 253 6.25 -1.91 12.01
C PHE A 253 5.34 -3.14 12.03
N VAL A 254 4.39 -3.20 12.98
CA VAL A 254 3.43 -4.32 13.09
C VAL A 254 2.61 -4.44 11.80
N THR A 255 2.13 -3.34 11.27
CA THR A 255 1.35 -3.33 10.02
C THR A 255 2.16 -3.87 8.85
N VAL A 256 3.40 -3.40 8.68
CA VAL A 256 4.31 -3.86 7.61
C VAL A 256 4.58 -5.36 7.73
N VAL A 257 4.89 -5.84 8.93
CA VAL A 257 5.15 -7.28 9.16
C VAL A 257 3.91 -8.11 8.83
N VAL A 258 2.74 -7.69 9.30
CA VAL A 258 1.48 -8.42 9.06
C VAL A 258 1.16 -8.50 7.57
N PHE A 259 1.25 -7.38 6.83
CA PHE A 259 0.96 -7.39 5.39
C PHE A 259 2.02 -8.12 4.56
N ASN A 260 3.31 -8.08 4.93
CA ASN A 260 4.34 -8.86 4.26
C ASN A 260 4.10 -10.36 4.44
N LEU A 261 3.86 -10.82 5.69
CA LEU A 261 3.54 -12.22 5.96
C LEU A 261 2.27 -12.69 5.24
N TRP A 262 1.26 -11.82 5.17
CA TRP A 262 0.03 -12.12 4.46
C TRP A 262 0.23 -12.19 2.95
N GLY A 263 1.01 -11.29 2.37
CA GLY A 263 1.36 -11.30 0.95
C GLY A 263 2.13 -12.55 0.53
N ASP A 264 3.11 -12.98 1.34
CA ASP A 264 3.86 -14.21 1.11
C ASP A 264 2.96 -15.45 1.21
N ALA A 265 2.14 -15.53 2.26
CA ALA A 265 1.20 -16.63 2.44
C ALA A 265 0.10 -16.68 1.35
N LEU A 266 -0.35 -15.52 0.85
CA LEU A 266 -1.27 -15.43 -0.28
C LEU A 266 -0.62 -15.95 -1.57
N ARG A 267 0.65 -15.66 -1.77
CA ARG A 267 1.43 -16.20 -2.91
C ARG A 267 1.44 -17.72 -2.86
N ASP A 268 1.73 -18.32 -1.69
CA ASP A 268 1.77 -19.77 -1.53
C ASP A 268 0.43 -20.42 -1.84
N VAL A 269 -0.68 -19.81 -1.42
CA VAL A 269 -2.04 -20.33 -1.66
C VAL A 269 -2.48 -20.22 -3.12
N LEU A 270 -1.99 -19.18 -3.83
CA LEU A 270 -2.38 -18.90 -5.22
C LEU A 270 -1.38 -19.44 -6.24
N ASP A 271 -0.23 -20.02 -5.83
CA ASP A 271 0.74 -20.63 -6.75
C ASP A 271 0.23 -22.01 -7.19
N PRO A 272 -0.03 -22.21 -8.51
CA PRO A 272 -0.57 -23.48 -9.03
C PRO A 272 0.43 -24.67 -8.94
N ARG A 273 1.69 -24.43 -8.56
CA ARG A 273 2.72 -25.46 -8.55
C ARG A 273 2.75 -26.34 -7.30
N GLN A 274 1.88 -26.08 -6.32
CA GLN A 274 1.82 -26.88 -5.09
C GLN A 274 0.81 -28.05 -5.16
N GLU A 275 0.14 -28.26 -6.30
CA GLU A 275 -0.80 -29.39 -6.50
C GLU A 275 -0.14 -30.60 -7.23
N GLU A 276 1.18 -30.63 -7.40
CA GLU A 276 1.98 -31.79 -7.81
C GLU A 276 2.78 -32.31 -6.60
#